data_b5029ef841c015a75a142a0906cf167f
#
_entry.id   b5029ef841c015a75a142a0906cf167f
#
_cell.length_a   1.000
_cell.length_b   1.000
_cell.length_c   1.000
_cell.angle_alpha   90.00
_cell.angle_beta   90.00
_cell.angle_gamma   90.00
#
_symmetry.space_group_name_H-M   'P 1'
#
loop_
_entity.id
_entity.type
_entity.pdbx_description
1 polymer ?
#
loop_
_entity_poly.entity_id
_entity_poly.type
_entity_poly.pdbx_seq_one_letter_code
_entity_poly.pdbx_strand_id
1 'polypeptide(L)'
;MKLPSSVTLKKYGLTEEDYMELYNKHDGRCHVCLVKPKNNTRALAIEHEHVPGFKKMPPEEKRKYVRGIACFICNYRILTRGVTLERLRNAVRYLEEYEKRN
;
A
#
# COMPACT_ATOMS: atom_id res chain seq x y z
N MET A 1 -8.46 -12.15 10.94
CA MET A 1 -7.60 -11.32 10.07
C MET A 1 -6.16 -11.80 10.12
N LYS A 2 -5.41 -11.54 9.09
CA LYS A 2 -3.99 -11.94 9.01
C LYS A 2 -3.10 -10.73 9.27
N LEU A 3 -2.20 -10.85 10.26
CA LEU A 3 -1.19 -9.83 10.53
C LEU A 3 0.11 -10.16 9.78
N PRO A 4 0.90 -9.14 9.39
CA PRO A 4 2.27 -9.40 8.94
C PRO A 4 3.08 -10.04 10.07
N SER A 5 4.18 -10.71 9.71
CA SER A 5 5.07 -11.27 10.72
C SER A 5 5.74 -10.17 11.55
N SER A 6 6.19 -10.53 12.76
CA SER A 6 6.91 -9.57 13.61
C SER A 6 8.18 -9.04 12.91
N VAL A 7 8.83 -9.87 12.10
CA VAL A 7 10.01 -9.46 11.33
C VAL A 7 9.64 -8.36 10.33
N THR A 8 8.53 -8.54 9.61
CA THR A 8 8.06 -7.54 8.65
C THR A 8 7.68 -6.23 9.35
N LEU A 9 6.94 -6.30 10.44
CA LEU A 9 6.56 -5.10 11.20
C LEU A 9 7.79 -4.34 11.68
N LYS A 10 8.75 -5.04 12.29
CA LYS A 10 9.98 -4.41 12.77
C LYS A 10 10.79 -3.77 11.65
N LYS A 11 10.81 -4.40 10.48
CA LYS A 11 11.51 -3.86 9.31
C LYS A 11 11.04 -2.45 8.97
N TYR A 12 9.75 -2.21 9.07
CA TYR A 12 9.15 -0.91 8.75
C TYR A 12 8.97 -0.01 9.98
N GLY A 13 9.46 -0.43 11.13
CA GLY A 13 9.33 0.35 12.36
C GLY A 13 7.92 0.44 12.90
N LEU A 14 7.08 -0.54 12.60
CA LEU A 14 5.67 -0.56 13.01
C LEU A 14 5.45 -1.56 14.15
N THR A 15 4.53 -1.20 15.05
CA THR A 15 4.00 -2.13 16.04
C THR A 15 2.73 -2.78 15.48
N GLU A 16 2.22 -3.78 16.19
CA GLU A 16 0.93 -4.37 15.83
C GLU A 16 -0.19 -3.32 15.92
N GLU A 17 -0.13 -2.44 16.92
CA GLU A 17 -1.11 -1.36 17.07
C GLU A 17 -1.07 -0.41 15.87
N ASP A 18 0.13 -0.07 15.39
CA ASP A 18 0.27 0.77 14.19
C ASP A 18 -0.41 0.13 13.00
N TYR A 19 -0.18 -1.17 12.80
CA TYR A 19 -0.81 -1.88 11.68
C TYR A 19 -2.32 -1.94 11.85
N MET A 20 -2.81 -2.15 13.06
CA MET A 20 -4.23 -2.18 13.33
C MET A 20 -4.92 -0.84 13.04
N GLU A 21 -4.25 0.27 13.32
CA GLU A 21 -4.78 1.58 12.95
C GLU A 21 -4.98 1.68 11.43
N LEU A 22 -3.97 1.24 10.68
CA LEU A 22 -4.07 1.22 9.20
C LEU A 22 -5.18 0.28 8.75
N TYR A 23 -5.26 -0.89 9.36
CA TYR A 23 -6.29 -1.88 9.04
C TYR A 23 -7.70 -1.33 9.27
N ASN A 24 -7.92 -0.70 10.41
CA ASN A 24 -9.24 -0.19 10.79
C ASN A 24 -9.65 1.04 10.00
N LYS A 25 -8.70 1.79 9.45
CA LYS A 25 -8.99 3.00 8.68
C LYS A 25 -9.95 2.72 7.51
N HIS A 26 -9.82 1.58 6.86
CA HIS A 26 -10.68 1.19 5.74
C HIS A 26 -11.34 -0.17 5.96
N ASP A 27 -11.58 -0.52 7.22
CA ASP A 27 -12.30 -1.73 7.60
C ASP A 27 -11.71 -2.99 6.97
N GLY A 28 -10.39 -3.13 7.06
CA GLY A 28 -9.70 -4.32 6.56
C GLY A 28 -9.57 -4.40 5.05
N ARG A 29 -9.80 -3.31 4.35
CA ARG A 29 -9.75 -3.24 2.89
C ARG A 29 -8.43 -2.66 2.41
N CYS A 30 -8.05 -3.03 1.17
CA CYS A 30 -6.93 -2.39 0.51
C CYS A 30 -7.17 -0.87 0.45
N HIS A 31 -6.16 -0.08 0.82
CA HIS A 31 -6.30 1.39 0.84
C HIS A 31 -6.43 1.99 -0.56
N VAL A 32 -6.10 1.24 -1.62
CA VAL A 32 -6.16 1.74 -3.00
C VAL A 32 -7.45 1.32 -3.69
N CYS A 33 -7.70 0.02 -3.81
CA CYS A 33 -8.85 -0.47 -4.55
C CYS A 33 -10.08 -0.74 -3.67
N LEU A 34 -9.91 -0.69 -2.35
CA LEU A 34 -10.97 -0.91 -1.35
C LEU A 34 -11.59 -2.31 -1.39
N VAL A 35 -10.93 -3.26 -2.03
CA VAL A 35 -11.37 -4.65 -2.05
C VAL A 35 -10.93 -5.34 -0.77
N LYS A 36 -11.83 -6.09 -0.17
CA LYS A 36 -11.53 -6.87 1.03
C LYS A 36 -10.93 -8.21 0.61
N PRO A 37 -9.81 -8.65 1.23
CA PRO A 37 -9.26 -9.96 0.93
C PRO A 37 -10.30 -11.07 1.16
N LYS A 38 -10.37 -12.03 0.24
CA LYS A 38 -11.37 -13.11 0.31
C LYS A 38 -11.11 -14.11 1.43
N ASN A 39 -9.86 -14.24 1.84
CA ASN A 39 -9.48 -15.18 2.90
C ASN A 39 -8.31 -14.59 3.70
N ASN A 40 -7.95 -15.25 4.78
CA ASN A 40 -6.89 -14.78 5.68
C ASN A 40 -5.56 -15.46 5.42
N THR A 41 -5.27 -15.83 4.17
CA THR A 41 -4.02 -16.48 3.82
C THR A 41 -2.85 -15.51 3.70
N ARG A 42 -3.12 -14.24 3.46
CA ARG A 42 -2.08 -13.21 3.28
C ARG A 42 -2.55 -11.89 3.89
N ALA A 43 -1.67 -11.27 4.67
CA ALA A 43 -1.93 -9.93 5.19
C ALA A 43 -1.86 -8.90 4.05
N LEU A 44 -2.60 -7.79 4.19
CA LEU A 44 -2.41 -6.65 3.31
C LEU A 44 -0.98 -6.14 3.48
N ALA A 45 -0.30 -5.87 2.39
CA ALA A 45 1.11 -5.47 2.40
C ALA A 45 1.28 -4.04 2.90
N ILE A 46 2.34 -3.82 3.69
CA ILE A 46 2.73 -2.46 4.09
C ILE A 46 3.27 -1.76 2.86
N GLU A 47 2.70 -0.62 2.52
CA GLU A 47 3.05 0.13 1.33
C GLU A 47 3.71 1.44 1.73
N HIS A 48 4.76 1.82 0.99
CA HIS A 48 5.56 3.00 1.34
C HIS A 48 5.93 3.79 0.09
N GLU A 49 6.27 5.06 0.32
CA GLU A 49 6.81 5.90 -0.74
C GLU A 49 8.19 5.37 -1.18
N HIS A 50 8.42 5.32 -2.48
CA HIS A 50 9.68 4.81 -3.04
C HIS A 50 10.70 5.94 -3.12
N VAL A 51 11.53 6.05 -2.07
CA VAL A 51 12.58 7.08 -2.00
C VAL A 51 13.95 6.42 -2.12
N PRO A 52 14.96 7.14 -2.67
CA PRO A 52 16.30 6.60 -2.76
C PRO A 52 16.86 6.20 -1.39
N GLY A 53 17.53 5.06 -1.33
CA GLY A 53 18.17 4.59 -0.10
C GLY A 53 17.24 3.99 0.93
N PHE A 54 15.98 3.78 0.62
CA PHE A 54 14.99 3.26 1.57
C PHE A 54 15.45 1.95 2.22
N LYS A 55 15.96 1.00 1.43
CA LYS A 55 16.38 -0.31 1.95
C LYS A 55 17.41 -0.22 3.06
N LYS A 56 18.27 0.79 3.02
CA LYS A 56 19.35 0.98 3.97
C LYS A 56 18.97 1.80 5.19
N MET A 57 17.76 2.35 5.20
CA MET A 57 17.29 3.15 6.33
C MET A 57 17.03 2.26 7.55
N PRO A 58 17.26 2.77 8.77
CA PRO A 58 16.82 2.08 9.97
C PRO A 58 15.29 2.10 10.07
N PRO A 59 14.70 1.20 10.87
CA PRO A 59 13.24 1.12 10.97
C PRO A 59 12.54 2.43 11.32
N GLU A 60 13.11 3.23 12.22
CA GLU A 60 12.51 4.51 12.63
C GLU A 60 12.49 5.53 11.50
N GLU A 61 13.39 5.39 10.51
CA GLU A 61 13.35 6.21 9.31
C GLU A 61 12.33 5.68 8.32
N LYS A 62 12.32 4.37 8.09
CA LYS A 62 11.39 3.73 7.16
C LYS A 62 9.94 4.01 7.54
N ARG A 63 9.64 4.04 8.84
CA ARG A 63 8.31 4.34 9.36
C ARG A 63 7.73 5.62 8.77
N LYS A 64 8.56 6.63 8.56
CA LYS A 64 8.12 7.94 8.05
C LYS A 64 7.57 7.88 6.64
N TYR A 65 7.95 6.87 5.88
CA TYR A 65 7.55 6.73 4.48
C TYR A 65 6.41 5.73 4.27
N VAL A 66 5.95 5.07 5.32
CA VAL A 66 4.80 4.16 5.22
C VAL A 66 3.55 4.98 4.94
N ARG A 67 2.85 4.65 3.85
CA ARG A 67 1.63 5.35 3.46
C ARG A 67 0.36 4.63 3.85
N GLY A 68 0.38 3.31 3.88
CA GLY A 68 -0.79 2.53 4.20
C GLY A 68 -0.57 1.05 3.94
N ILE A 69 -1.65 0.33 3.74
CA ILE A 69 -1.60 -1.10 3.41
C ILE A 69 -2.40 -1.34 2.13
N ALA A 70 -1.94 -2.29 1.33
CA ALA A 70 -2.51 -2.53 0.01
C ALA A 70 -2.49 -4.01 -0.34
N CYS A 71 -3.41 -4.42 -1.20
CA CYS A 71 -3.41 -5.78 -1.72
C CYS A 71 -2.20 -6.00 -2.64
N PHE A 72 -1.92 -7.27 -2.93
CA PHE A 72 -0.78 -7.65 -3.75
C PHE A 72 -0.79 -6.93 -5.12
N ILE A 73 -1.95 -6.90 -5.78
CA ILE A 73 -2.05 -6.29 -7.11
C ILE A 73 -1.77 -4.80 -7.06
N CYS A 74 -2.41 -4.07 -6.13
CA CYS A 74 -2.19 -2.64 -6.02
C CYS A 74 -0.75 -2.31 -5.62
N ASN A 75 -0.18 -3.08 -4.69
CA ASN A 75 1.18 -2.84 -4.23
C ASN A 75 2.23 -3.09 -5.33
N TYR A 76 2.06 -4.11 -6.13
CA TYR A 76 3.05 -4.49 -7.14
C TYR A 76 2.82 -3.90 -8.52
N ARG A 77 1.57 -3.60 -8.89
CA ARG A 77 1.25 -3.19 -10.26
C ARG A 77 0.85 -1.73 -10.40
N ILE A 78 0.29 -1.14 -9.36
CA ILE A 78 -0.15 0.26 -9.39
C ILE A 78 0.83 1.16 -8.68
N LEU A 79 1.16 0.84 -7.41
CA LEU A 79 2.06 1.66 -6.60
C LEU A 79 3.52 1.22 -6.75
N THR A 80 3.98 1.17 -7.99
CA THR A 80 5.36 0.81 -8.32
C THR A 80 6.30 2.00 -8.18
N ARG A 81 7.60 1.76 -8.40
CA ARG A 81 8.61 2.83 -8.29
C ARG A 81 8.37 3.99 -9.25
N GLY A 82 7.80 3.72 -10.41
CA GLY A 82 7.54 4.76 -11.41
C GLY A 82 6.24 5.51 -11.20
N VAL A 83 5.49 5.21 -10.14
CA VAL A 83 4.20 5.84 -9.92
C VAL A 83 4.37 7.29 -9.45
N THR A 84 3.59 8.18 -10.05
CA THR A 84 3.45 9.55 -9.59
C THR A 84 1.97 9.91 -9.58
N LEU A 85 1.60 10.87 -8.76
CA LEU A 85 0.21 11.33 -8.72
C LEU A 85 -0.23 11.83 -10.09
N GLU A 86 0.64 12.59 -10.78
CA GLU A 86 0.36 13.09 -12.12
C GLU A 86 0.10 11.94 -13.11
N ARG A 87 0.94 10.91 -13.08
CA ARG A 87 0.80 9.76 -13.97
C ARG A 87 -0.52 9.03 -13.73
N LEU A 88 -0.90 8.85 -12.48
CA LEU A 88 -2.16 8.21 -12.13
C LEU A 88 -3.36 9.06 -12.54
N ARG A 89 -3.29 10.38 -12.34
CA ARG A 89 -4.36 11.28 -12.80
C ARG A 89 -4.53 11.22 -14.31
N ASN A 90 -3.43 11.20 -15.03
CA ASN A 90 -3.46 11.09 -16.50
C ASN A 90 -4.01 9.75 -16.95
N ALA A 91 -3.71 8.66 -16.23
CA ALA A 91 -4.26 7.35 -16.53
C ALA A 91 -5.78 7.33 -16.34
N VAL A 92 -6.27 7.93 -15.27
CA VAL A 92 -7.71 8.06 -15.04
C VAL A 92 -8.37 8.80 -16.18
N ARG A 93 -7.84 9.97 -16.55
CA ARG A 93 -8.39 10.77 -17.66
C ARG A 93 -8.39 9.98 -18.96
N TYR A 94 -7.32 9.28 -19.26
CA TYR A 94 -7.19 8.45 -20.45
C TYR A 94 -8.28 7.39 -20.53
N LEU A 95 -8.52 6.70 -19.43
CA LEU A 95 -9.55 5.67 -19.37
C LEU A 95 -10.96 6.26 -19.46
N GLU A 96 -11.18 7.38 -18.79
CA GLU A 96 -12.48 8.07 -18.86
C GLU A 96 -12.82 8.52 -20.26
N GLU A 97 -11.85 9.05 -20.99
CA GLU A 97 -12.06 9.46 -22.39
C GLU A 97 -12.49 8.28 -23.25
N TYR A 98 -11.87 7.11 -23.04
CA TYR A 98 -12.26 5.91 -23.76
C TYR A 98 -13.68 5.48 -23.42
N GLU A 99 -14.04 5.49 -22.15
CA GLU A 99 -15.38 5.11 -21.70
C GLU A 99 -16.47 6.02 -22.30
N LYS A 100 -16.18 7.30 -22.43
CA LYS A 100 -17.13 8.26 -23.04
C LYS A 100 -17.39 7.97 -24.52
N ARG A 101 -16.47 7.30 -25.21
CA ARG A 101 -16.61 6.96 -26.61
C ARG A 101 -17.57 5.79 -26.85
N ASN A 102 -17.83 5.04 -25.80
CA ASN A 102 -18.73 3.87 -25.86
C ASN A 102 -20.07 4.22 -25.22
#